data_0939ddbfca2c694955abdca6760d7a69
#
_entry.id   0939ddbfca2c694955abdca6760d7a69
#
_cell.length_a   1.000
_cell.length_b   1.000
_cell.length_c   1.000
_cell.angle_alpha   90.00
_cell.angle_beta   90.00
_cell.angle_gamma   90.00
#
_symmetry.space_group_name_H-M   'P 1'
#
loop_
_entity.id
_entity.type
_entity.pdbx_description
1 polymer ?
#
loop_
_entity_poly.entity_id
_entity_poly.type
_entity_poly.pdbx_seq_one_letter_code
_entity_poly.pdbx_strand_id
1 'polypeptide(L)'
;MKIFFNYSLSIFLIQFILFAQNKSVVAVLDFGSQYTQVIARRIRECKVYSTIVHYNTPAAVIAEMNASGIILSGGPSSVYAKDAPLPDKAIFKLGIPVLGICFGLQVMARFLKGKVERGQKREYGKGTLRVKNAQCRLFDALPRDLQVWNSHGDKLTKLPDGFKAVATTDNSGFAAIENAKARFYGLQFHPEVVHTPRGKKIISNFVHKICGCGRKWTMRSYVKQAVEEIRVQVGKEKVILGLSG
;
A
#
# COMPACT_ATOMS: atom_id res chain seq x y z
N MET A 1 -7.98 38.93 -21.29
CA MET A 1 -7.78 38.24 -19.99
C MET A 1 -8.24 36.80 -20.11
N LYS A 2 -7.53 36.00 -20.83
CA LYS A 2 -7.69 34.54 -20.95
C LYS A 2 -6.31 33.99 -21.32
N ILE A 3 -5.92 32.89 -20.72
CA ILE A 3 -4.66 32.12 -20.91
C ILE A 3 -3.63 32.38 -19.78
N PHE A 4 -3.90 31.86 -18.57
CA PHE A 4 -2.83 31.63 -17.59
C PHE A 4 -3.07 30.38 -16.70
N PHE A 5 -4.07 29.55 -17.02
CA PHE A 5 -4.42 28.41 -16.12
C PHE A 5 -3.89 27.03 -16.54
N ASN A 6 -3.33 26.88 -17.76
CA ASN A 6 -2.94 25.55 -18.25
C ASN A 6 -1.44 25.21 -18.13
N TYR A 7 -0.57 26.17 -17.86
CA TYR A 7 0.87 25.92 -17.78
C TYR A 7 1.32 25.39 -16.40
N SER A 8 0.63 25.74 -15.34
CA SER A 8 1.00 25.36 -13.96
C SER A 8 0.81 23.86 -13.69
N LEU A 9 -0.28 23.27 -14.18
CA LEU A 9 -0.58 21.85 -13.95
C LEU A 9 0.38 20.93 -14.73
N SER A 10 0.74 21.32 -15.96
CA SER A 10 1.66 20.55 -16.80
C SER A 10 3.10 20.58 -16.27
N ILE A 11 3.55 21.70 -15.73
CA ILE A 11 4.88 21.84 -15.12
C ILE A 11 4.96 21.04 -13.83
N PHE A 12 3.91 21.04 -13.01
CA PHE A 12 3.83 20.23 -11.79
C PHE A 12 3.89 18.72 -12.10
N LEU A 13 3.18 18.29 -13.15
CA LEU A 13 3.19 16.90 -13.61
C LEU A 13 4.57 16.49 -14.17
N ILE A 14 5.20 17.34 -14.97
CA ILE A 14 6.51 17.11 -15.58
C ILE A 14 7.61 17.05 -14.50
N GLN A 15 7.58 17.92 -13.50
CA GLN A 15 8.53 17.89 -12.39
C GLN A 15 8.32 16.68 -11.48
N PHE A 16 7.08 16.25 -11.26
CA PHE A 16 6.77 15.02 -10.52
C PHE A 16 7.27 13.77 -11.28
N ILE A 17 7.17 13.77 -12.62
CA ILE A 17 7.68 12.70 -13.50
C ILE A 17 9.21 12.64 -13.48
N LEU A 18 9.91 13.78 -13.55
CA LEU A 18 11.38 13.85 -13.46
C LEU A 18 11.89 13.41 -12.08
N PHE A 19 11.12 13.67 -11.02
CA PHE A 19 11.41 13.20 -9.66
C PHE A 19 11.31 11.67 -9.52
N ALA A 20 10.35 11.07 -10.24
CA ALA A 20 10.12 9.62 -10.22
C ALA A 20 11.17 8.82 -11.03
N GLN A 21 11.86 9.42 -11.99
CA GLN A 21 12.75 8.69 -12.92
C GLN A 21 13.96 8.01 -12.25
N ASN A 22 14.31 8.32 -11.00
CA ASN A 22 15.47 7.71 -10.32
C ASN A 22 15.18 7.17 -8.91
N LYS A 23 13.92 7.06 -8.47
CA LYS A 23 13.57 6.61 -7.11
C LYS A 23 12.47 5.57 -7.13
N SER A 24 12.71 4.49 -6.42
CA SER A 24 11.66 3.52 -6.10
C SER A 24 10.57 4.20 -5.29
N VAL A 25 9.34 4.26 -5.83
CA VAL A 25 8.16 4.83 -5.18
C VAL A 25 7.17 3.71 -4.87
N VAL A 26 6.59 3.71 -3.69
CA VAL A 26 5.45 2.84 -3.36
C VAL A 26 4.21 3.71 -3.17
N ALA A 27 3.20 3.48 -4.00
CA ALA A 27 1.92 4.14 -3.90
C ALA A 27 1.04 3.45 -2.85
N VAL A 28 0.52 4.20 -1.89
CA VAL A 28 -0.41 3.71 -0.86
C VAL A 28 -1.78 4.29 -1.16
N LEU A 29 -2.71 3.46 -1.59
CA LEU A 29 -4.10 3.85 -1.82
C LEU A 29 -4.83 3.90 -0.48
N ASP A 30 -5.41 5.06 -0.17
CA ASP A 30 -6.10 5.32 1.09
C ASP A 30 -7.59 5.02 0.99
N PHE A 31 -8.03 3.97 1.67
CA PHE A 31 -9.43 3.56 1.78
C PHE A 31 -10.11 4.08 3.07
N GLY A 32 -9.56 5.13 3.67
CA GLY A 32 -10.08 5.72 4.91
C GLY A 32 -9.59 5.01 6.18
N SER A 33 -8.47 4.30 6.11
CA SER A 33 -7.88 3.69 7.30
C SER A 33 -7.16 4.72 8.16
N GLN A 34 -7.42 4.69 9.46
CA GLN A 34 -6.60 5.44 10.44
C GLN A 34 -5.11 5.04 10.40
N TYR A 35 -4.76 3.92 9.78
CA TYR A 35 -3.40 3.41 9.70
C TYR A 35 -2.69 3.70 8.37
N THR A 36 -3.32 4.37 7.40
CA THR A 36 -2.71 4.66 6.09
C THR A 36 -1.39 5.42 6.23
N GLN A 37 -1.35 6.44 7.11
CA GLN A 37 -0.13 7.18 7.40
C GLN A 37 0.94 6.29 8.05
N VAL A 38 0.54 5.33 8.87
CA VAL A 38 1.46 4.37 9.50
C VAL A 38 2.08 3.45 8.45
N ILE A 39 1.29 2.96 7.47
CA ILE A 39 1.80 2.18 6.34
C ILE A 39 2.88 2.97 5.59
N ALA A 40 2.58 4.22 5.20
CA ALA A 40 3.54 5.08 4.51
C ALA A 40 4.81 5.32 5.33
N ARG A 41 4.67 5.54 6.64
CA ARG A 41 5.81 5.67 7.57
C ARG A 41 6.67 4.40 7.61
N ARG A 42 6.05 3.20 7.70
CA ARG A 42 6.79 1.92 7.71
C ARG A 42 7.59 1.69 6.44
N ILE A 43 7.06 2.09 5.28
CA ILE A 43 7.79 2.05 4.00
C ILE A 43 9.01 2.99 4.06
N ARG A 44 8.84 4.21 4.55
CA ARG A 44 9.92 5.21 4.69
C ARG A 44 10.99 4.75 5.69
N GLU A 45 10.60 4.07 6.77
CA GLU A 45 11.52 3.42 7.71
C GLU A 45 12.34 2.29 7.04
N CYS A 46 11.85 1.72 5.94
CA CYS A 46 12.59 0.80 5.08
C CYS A 46 13.50 1.51 4.06
N LYS A 47 13.65 2.83 4.15
CA LYS A 47 14.44 3.67 3.23
C LYS A 47 13.94 3.64 1.78
N VAL A 48 12.63 3.54 1.61
CA VAL A 48 11.90 3.63 0.34
C VAL A 48 10.93 4.79 0.41
N TYR A 49 10.82 5.56 -0.67
CA TYR A 49 9.83 6.63 -0.74
C TYR A 49 8.42 6.06 -0.87
N SER A 50 7.47 6.69 -0.20
CA SER A 50 6.05 6.36 -0.32
C SER A 50 5.21 7.61 -0.48
N THR A 51 4.20 7.54 -1.31
CA THR A 51 3.17 8.56 -1.45
C THR A 51 1.80 7.97 -1.14
N ILE A 52 0.96 8.74 -0.47
CA ILE A 52 -0.42 8.38 -0.22
C ILE A 52 -1.24 9.03 -1.33
N VAL A 53 -2.11 8.24 -1.95
CA VAL A 53 -3.05 8.68 -2.97
C VAL A 53 -4.46 8.26 -2.59
N HIS A 54 -5.44 8.99 -3.07
CA HIS A 54 -6.84 8.65 -2.82
C HIS A 54 -7.19 7.29 -3.46
N TYR A 55 -8.09 6.51 -2.85
CA TYR A 55 -8.42 5.16 -3.32
C TYR A 55 -8.87 5.10 -4.79
N ASN A 56 -9.55 6.14 -5.29
CA ASN A 56 -10.04 6.22 -6.67
C ASN A 56 -9.08 6.87 -7.67
N THR A 57 -7.80 7.06 -7.28
CA THR A 57 -6.79 7.56 -8.21
C THR A 57 -6.75 6.68 -9.46
N PRO A 58 -6.89 7.25 -10.67
CA PRO A 58 -6.87 6.48 -11.91
C PRO A 58 -5.58 5.67 -12.08
N ALA A 59 -5.69 4.47 -12.64
CA ALA A 59 -4.53 3.61 -12.88
C ALA A 59 -3.47 4.28 -13.78
N ALA A 60 -3.89 5.11 -14.73
CA ALA A 60 -2.97 5.89 -15.57
C ALA A 60 -2.07 6.82 -14.74
N VAL A 61 -2.63 7.52 -13.74
CA VAL A 61 -1.86 8.40 -12.85
C VAL A 61 -0.86 7.59 -12.02
N ILE A 62 -1.26 6.41 -11.52
CA ILE A 62 -0.35 5.52 -10.78
C ILE A 62 0.78 5.01 -11.69
N ALA A 63 0.49 4.72 -12.96
CA ALA A 63 1.49 4.33 -13.94
C ALA A 63 2.49 5.47 -14.21
N GLU A 64 2.01 6.70 -14.37
CA GLU A 64 2.86 7.90 -14.55
C GLU A 64 3.79 8.15 -13.36
N MET A 65 3.41 7.76 -12.14
CA MET A 65 4.27 7.84 -10.95
C MET A 65 5.47 6.90 -11.03
N ASN A 66 5.55 5.98 -12.00
CA ASN A 66 6.55 4.90 -12.08
C ASN A 66 6.64 4.11 -10.76
N ALA A 67 5.47 3.81 -10.15
CA ALA A 67 5.40 3.12 -8.89
C ALA A 67 6.02 1.72 -8.98
N SER A 68 6.96 1.42 -8.08
CA SER A 68 7.58 0.09 -7.98
C SER A 68 6.69 -0.92 -7.26
N GLY A 69 5.70 -0.44 -6.52
CA GLY A 69 4.73 -1.24 -5.78
C GLY A 69 3.50 -0.44 -5.40
N ILE A 70 2.39 -1.14 -5.19
CA ILE A 70 1.11 -0.57 -4.75
C ILE A 70 0.73 -1.25 -3.44
N ILE A 71 0.32 -0.47 -2.43
CA ILE A 71 -0.29 -0.99 -1.21
C ILE A 71 -1.74 -0.48 -1.14
N LEU A 72 -2.68 -1.40 -1.00
CA LEU A 72 -4.08 -1.10 -0.71
C LEU A 72 -4.24 -1.11 0.81
N SER A 73 -4.57 0.02 1.40
CA SER A 73 -4.70 0.15 2.86
C SER A 73 -5.90 -0.63 3.41
N GLY A 74 -6.01 -0.69 4.71
CA GLY A 74 -7.25 -1.06 5.38
C GLY A 74 -8.36 -0.03 5.14
N GLY A 75 -9.52 -0.28 5.70
CA GLY A 75 -10.66 0.64 5.64
C GLY A 75 -11.79 0.17 6.55
N PRO A 76 -12.70 1.08 6.96
CA PRO A 76 -13.79 0.76 7.87
C PRO A 76 -14.98 0.08 7.19
N SER A 77 -15.04 0.10 5.86
CA SER A 77 -16.19 -0.36 5.08
C SER A 77 -16.16 -1.86 4.81
N SER A 78 -17.32 -2.44 4.46
CA SER A 78 -17.39 -3.74 3.80
C SER A 78 -17.27 -3.55 2.28
N VAL A 79 -16.56 -4.44 1.59
CA VAL A 79 -16.42 -4.38 0.12
C VAL A 79 -17.74 -4.53 -0.64
N TYR A 80 -18.79 -4.99 0.01
CA TYR A 80 -20.14 -5.15 -0.55
C TYR A 80 -21.10 -4.03 -0.15
N ALA A 81 -20.67 -3.06 0.65
CA ALA A 81 -21.48 -1.90 0.94
C ALA A 81 -21.79 -1.12 -0.36
N LYS A 82 -22.96 -0.48 -0.42
CA LYS A 82 -23.38 0.31 -1.59
C LYS A 82 -22.36 1.38 -1.97
N ASP A 83 -21.81 2.04 -0.95
CA ASP A 83 -20.84 3.14 -1.09
C ASP A 83 -19.42 2.68 -0.73
N ALA A 84 -19.09 1.39 -0.97
CA ALA A 84 -17.75 0.88 -0.70
C ALA A 84 -16.71 1.67 -1.51
N PRO A 85 -15.63 2.14 -0.88
CA PRO A 85 -14.54 2.77 -1.61
C PRO A 85 -13.82 1.70 -2.46
N LEU A 86 -13.98 1.78 -3.77
CA LEU A 86 -13.38 0.83 -4.72
C LEU A 86 -12.42 1.57 -5.64
N PRO A 87 -11.21 1.02 -5.90
CA PRO A 87 -10.23 1.64 -6.77
C PRO A 87 -10.58 1.40 -8.25
N ASP A 88 -9.86 2.09 -9.11
CA ASP A 88 -9.84 1.73 -10.54
C ASP A 88 -9.29 0.30 -10.69
N LYS A 89 -10.12 -0.61 -11.22
CA LYS A 89 -9.75 -2.02 -11.43
C LYS A 89 -8.53 -2.21 -12.35
N ALA A 90 -8.21 -1.21 -13.16
CA ALA A 90 -7.07 -1.26 -14.06
C ALA A 90 -5.72 -1.29 -13.34
N ILE A 91 -5.65 -0.90 -12.04
CA ILE A 91 -4.43 -1.03 -11.22
C ILE A 91 -3.89 -2.46 -11.18
N PHE A 92 -4.77 -3.47 -11.24
CA PHE A 92 -4.38 -4.89 -11.26
C PHE A 92 -3.83 -5.35 -12.63
N LYS A 93 -3.86 -4.49 -13.64
CA LYS A 93 -3.31 -4.77 -14.99
C LYS A 93 -1.99 -4.04 -15.28
N LEU A 94 -1.52 -3.20 -14.35
CA LEU A 94 -0.31 -2.39 -14.53
C LEU A 94 0.99 -3.22 -14.49
N GLY A 95 0.94 -4.50 -14.13
CA GLY A 95 2.16 -5.32 -13.95
C GLY A 95 3.00 -4.91 -12.73
N ILE A 96 2.47 -4.08 -11.84
CA ILE A 96 3.11 -3.61 -10.62
C ILE A 96 2.75 -4.54 -9.46
N PRO A 97 3.70 -4.91 -8.56
CA PRO A 97 3.37 -5.69 -7.37
C PRO A 97 2.32 -5.00 -6.49
N VAL A 98 1.34 -5.76 -6.00
CA VAL A 98 0.27 -5.25 -5.14
C VAL A 98 0.25 -5.98 -3.81
N LEU A 99 0.14 -5.24 -2.70
CA LEU A 99 -0.13 -5.76 -1.36
C LEU A 99 -1.45 -5.18 -0.84
N GLY A 100 -2.44 -6.04 -0.62
CA GLY A 100 -3.69 -5.67 0.06
C GLY A 100 -3.60 -5.93 1.56
N ILE A 101 -3.94 -4.94 2.38
CA ILE A 101 -3.97 -5.04 3.85
C ILE A 101 -5.41 -4.95 4.32
N CYS A 102 -5.90 -5.94 5.05
CA CYS A 102 -7.25 -6.02 5.62
C CYS A 102 -8.34 -5.74 4.56
N PHE A 103 -8.97 -4.56 4.56
CA PHE A 103 -9.93 -4.17 3.53
C PHE A 103 -9.30 -4.21 2.12
N GLY A 104 -8.06 -3.79 1.95
CA GLY A 104 -7.33 -3.86 0.67
C GLY A 104 -7.17 -5.28 0.13
N LEU A 105 -6.98 -6.29 0.99
CA LEU A 105 -7.05 -7.70 0.59
C LEU A 105 -8.44 -8.06 0.07
N GLN A 106 -9.49 -7.62 0.76
CA GLN A 106 -10.88 -7.92 0.39
C GLN A 106 -11.27 -7.25 -0.94
N VAL A 107 -10.83 -6.01 -1.17
CA VAL A 107 -10.96 -5.31 -2.46
C VAL A 107 -10.29 -6.10 -3.57
N MET A 108 -9.04 -6.51 -3.37
CA MET A 108 -8.32 -7.32 -4.34
C MET A 108 -9.04 -8.64 -4.63
N ALA A 109 -9.51 -9.33 -3.60
CA ALA A 109 -10.27 -10.58 -3.75
C ALA A 109 -11.56 -10.38 -4.57
N ARG A 110 -12.33 -9.32 -4.28
CA ARG A 110 -13.56 -8.99 -5.02
C ARG A 110 -13.29 -8.79 -6.52
N PHE A 111 -12.25 -8.03 -6.88
CA PHE A 111 -11.94 -7.75 -8.29
C PHE A 111 -11.36 -8.96 -9.03
N LEU A 112 -10.71 -9.88 -8.33
CA LEU A 112 -10.05 -11.05 -8.91
C LEU A 112 -10.85 -12.35 -8.74
N LYS A 113 -12.18 -12.25 -8.55
CA LYS A 113 -13.15 -13.37 -8.48
C LYS A 113 -13.02 -14.27 -7.25
N GLY A 114 -12.44 -13.76 -6.17
CA GLY A 114 -12.54 -14.35 -4.84
C GLY A 114 -13.90 -14.04 -4.19
N LYS A 115 -14.13 -14.56 -2.99
CA LYS A 115 -15.34 -14.31 -2.22
C LYS A 115 -14.99 -13.83 -0.82
N VAL A 116 -15.68 -12.79 -0.38
CA VAL A 116 -15.59 -12.23 0.98
C VAL A 116 -16.96 -12.38 1.61
N GLU A 117 -17.01 -12.75 2.86
CA GLU A 117 -18.25 -12.90 3.61
C GLU A 117 -18.07 -12.36 5.03
N ARG A 118 -19.18 -12.02 5.65
CA ARG A 118 -19.19 -11.65 7.06
C ARG A 118 -18.74 -12.84 7.91
N GLY A 119 -17.72 -12.65 8.72
CA GLY A 119 -17.23 -13.69 9.62
C GLY A 119 -18.24 -13.99 10.72
N GLN A 120 -18.48 -15.26 11.01
CA GLN A 120 -19.27 -15.68 12.18
C GLN A 120 -18.60 -15.26 13.49
N LYS A 121 -17.27 -15.34 13.54
CA LYS A 121 -16.43 -14.82 14.61
C LYS A 121 -15.58 -13.69 14.04
N ARG A 122 -15.71 -12.50 14.63
CA ARG A 122 -14.86 -11.37 14.33
C ARG A 122 -13.50 -11.55 14.94
N GLU A 123 -12.45 -11.09 14.28
CA GLU A 123 -11.09 -11.07 14.83
C GLU A 123 -10.68 -9.64 15.15
N TYR A 124 -10.56 -9.35 16.43
CA TYR A 124 -10.05 -8.08 16.95
C TYR A 124 -8.95 -8.32 17.96
N GLY A 125 -7.88 -7.53 17.86
CA GLY A 125 -6.77 -7.62 18.80
C GLY A 125 -5.70 -8.61 18.39
N LYS A 126 -5.00 -9.13 19.40
CA LYS A 126 -3.86 -10.05 19.25
C LYS A 126 -4.30 -11.41 18.72
N GLY A 127 -3.61 -11.89 17.69
CA GLY A 127 -3.79 -13.23 17.14
C GLY A 127 -2.45 -13.89 16.82
N THR A 128 -2.48 -15.21 16.56
CA THR A 128 -1.33 -15.99 16.10
C THR A 128 -1.50 -16.33 14.63
N LEU A 129 -0.59 -15.84 13.80
CA LEU A 129 -0.48 -16.21 12.39
C LEU A 129 0.43 -17.42 12.26
N ARG A 130 -0.03 -18.46 11.55
CA ARG A 130 0.76 -19.65 11.22
C ARG A 130 1.12 -19.63 9.75
N VAL A 131 2.39 -19.40 9.45
CA VAL A 131 2.92 -19.42 8.07
C VAL A 131 2.96 -20.89 7.57
N LYS A 132 2.24 -21.16 6.49
CA LYS A 132 2.14 -22.49 5.87
C LYS A 132 3.12 -22.67 4.71
N ASN A 133 3.43 -21.60 3.99
CA ASN A 133 4.38 -21.61 2.89
C ASN A 133 5.65 -20.83 3.27
N ALA A 134 6.71 -21.54 3.65
CA ALA A 134 8.00 -20.95 4.01
C ALA A 134 8.72 -20.30 2.79
N GLN A 135 8.33 -20.65 1.56
CA GLN A 135 8.91 -20.10 0.33
C GLN A 135 8.24 -18.76 -0.09
N CYS A 136 7.15 -18.35 0.58
CA CYS A 136 6.51 -17.09 0.33
C CYS A 136 7.48 -15.95 0.67
N ARG A 137 7.88 -15.16 -0.35
CA ARG A 137 8.85 -14.06 -0.22
C ARG A 137 8.44 -13.00 0.81
N LEU A 138 7.13 -12.87 1.07
CA LEU A 138 6.60 -11.94 2.05
C LEU A 138 7.02 -12.31 3.49
N PHE A 139 7.13 -13.61 3.77
CA PHE A 139 7.49 -14.14 5.09
C PHE A 139 8.96 -14.60 5.20
N ASP A 140 9.77 -14.27 4.21
CA ASP A 140 11.17 -14.67 4.20
C ASP A 140 11.95 -14.13 5.41
N ALA A 141 12.75 -15.01 6.02
CA ALA A 141 13.49 -14.79 7.27
C ALA A 141 12.58 -14.40 8.46
N LEU A 142 11.37 -14.97 8.51
CA LEU A 142 10.44 -14.87 9.63
C LEU A 142 10.13 -16.25 10.19
N PRO A 143 9.82 -16.36 11.51
CA PRO A 143 9.39 -17.65 12.11
C PRO A 143 8.04 -18.10 11.56
N ARG A 144 7.71 -19.38 11.78
CA ARG A 144 6.42 -19.95 11.35
C ARG A 144 5.24 -19.35 12.10
N ASP A 145 5.40 -19.08 13.38
CA ASP A 145 4.37 -18.52 14.22
C ASP A 145 4.70 -17.06 14.54
N LEU A 146 3.75 -16.17 14.25
CA LEU A 146 3.91 -14.73 14.38
C LEU A 146 2.74 -14.15 15.16
N GLN A 147 3.03 -13.28 16.12
CA GLN A 147 2.00 -12.43 16.70
C GLN A 147 1.59 -11.37 15.67
N VAL A 148 0.28 -11.25 15.44
CA VAL A 148 -0.32 -10.26 14.55
C VAL A 148 -1.47 -9.53 15.23
N TRP A 149 -1.83 -8.38 14.68
CA TRP A 149 -2.99 -7.60 15.11
C TRP A 149 -4.10 -7.69 14.07
N ASN A 150 -5.24 -8.18 14.48
CA ASN A 150 -6.45 -8.29 13.67
C ASN A 150 -7.42 -7.17 13.99
N SER A 151 -8.16 -6.71 12.98
CA SER A 151 -9.24 -5.73 13.12
C SER A 151 -10.23 -5.89 11.96
N HIS A 152 -10.95 -7.02 11.93
CA HIS A 152 -11.88 -7.28 10.83
C HIS A 152 -13.10 -8.10 11.25
N GLY A 153 -14.25 -7.77 10.62
CA GLY A 153 -15.50 -8.54 10.72
C GLY A 153 -15.74 -9.42 9.50
N ASP A 154 -15.28 -8.97 8.33
CA ASP A 154 -15.39 -9.70 7.05
C ASP A 154 -14.09 -10.49 6.79
N LYS A 155 -14.20 -11.65 6.13
CA LYS A 155 -13.07 -12.50 5.78
C LYS A 155 -13.23 -13.15 4.41
N LEU A 156 -12.11 -13.52 3.81
CA LEU A 156 -12.13 -14.35 2.60
C LEU A 156 -12.69 -15.73 2.91
N THR A 157 -13.60 -16.20 2.04
CA THR A 157 -14.16 -17.56 2.07
C THR A 157 -13.81 -18.35 0.81
N LYS A 158 -13.42 -17.66 -0.28
CA LYS A 158 -12.88 -18.26 -1.50
C LYS A 158 -11.70 -17.45 -2.01
N LEU A 159 -10.61 -18.13 -2.34
CA LEU A 159 -9.45 -17.52 -2.97
C LEU A 159 -9.77 -17.03 -4.39
N PRO A 160 -9.17 -15.92 -4.83
CA PRO A 160 -9.15 -15.56 -6.24
C PRO A 160 -8.39 -16.60 -7.08
N ASP A 161 -8.67 -16.62 -8.39
CA ASP A 161 -8.01 -17.53 -9.32
C ASP A 161 -6.48 -17.31 -9.33
N GLY A 162 -5.71 -18.39 -9.22
CA GLY A 162 -4.25 -18.39 -9.21
C GLY A 162 -3.62 -17.97 -7.89
N PHE A 163 -4.42 -17.73 -6.83
CA PHE A 163 -3.91 -17.48 -5.49
C PHE A 163 -3.78 -18.76 -4.67
N LYS A 164 -2.84 -18.71 -3.69
CA LYS A 164 -2.64 -19.74 -2.68
C LYS A 164 -2.72 -19.11 -1.29
N ALA A 165 -3.27 -19.87 -0.34
CA ALA A 165 -3.15 -19.52 1.08
C ALA A 165 -1.71 -19.77 1.54
N VAL A 166 -1.07 -18.76 2.14
CA VAL A 166 0.31 -18.87 2.63
C VAL A 166 0.42 -18.77 4.15
N ALA A 167 -0.61 -18.28 4.82
CA ALA A 167 -0.71 -18.31 6.28
C ALA A 167 -2.18 -18.32 6.74
N THR A 168 -2.40 -18.82 7.96
CA THR A 168 -3.72 -18.96 8.60
C THR A 168 -3.69 -18.37 10.00
N THR A 169 -4.86 -17.96 10.53
CA THR A 169 -5.11 -17.77 11.96
C THR A 169 -6.11 -18.84 12.46
N ASP A 170 -6.48 -18.81 13.72
CA ASP A 170 -7.46 -19.75 14.27
C ASP A 170 -8.84 -19.59 13.63
N ASN A 171 -9.21 -18.38 13.19
CA ASN A 171 -10.53 -18.07 12.62
C ASN A 171 -10.49 -17.75 11.12
N SER A 172 -9.32 -17.68 10.50
CA SER A 172 -9.17 -17.41 9.07
C SER A 172 -8.22 -18.40 8.39
N GLY A 173 -8.75 -19.21 7.48
CA GLY A 173 -7.97 -20.08 6.61
C GLY A 173 -7.15 -19.32 5.56
N PHE A 174 -7.46 -18.04 5.33
CA PHE A 174 -6.84 -17.17 4.33
C PHE A 174 -6.31 -15.87 4.96
N ALA A 175 -5.62 -16.00 6.10
CA ALA A 175 -5.05 -14.85 6.81
C ALA A 175 -3.93 -14.16 6.01
N ALA A 176 -3.23 -14.91 5.14
CA ALA A 176 -2.38 -14.35 4.11
C ALA A 176 -2.47 -15.19 2.83
N ILE A 177 -2.46 -14.51 1.69
CA ILE A 177 -2.56 -15.13 0.36
C ILE A 177 -1.51 -14.56 -0.60
N GLU A 178 -1.13 -15.33 -1.60
CA GLU A 178 -0.25 -14.87 -2.67
C GLU A 178 -0.66 -15.39 -4.05
N ASN A 179 -0.45 -14.57 -5.07
CA ASN A 179 -0.26 -14.98 -6.45
C ASN A 179 1.16 -14.56 -6.86
N ALA A 180 2.11 -15.45 -6.73
CA ALA A 180 3.54 -15.15 -6.95
C ALA A 180 3.81 -14.75 -8.41
N LYS A 181 3.08 -15.32 -9.40
CA LYS A 181 3.22 -15.00 -10.82
C LYS A 181 2.79 -13.57 -11.13
N ALA A 182 1.65 -13.13 -10.59
CA ALA A 182 1.16 -11.77 -10.72
C ALA A 182 1.85 -10.79 -9.75
N ARG A 183 2.60 -11.28 -8.77
CA ARG A 183 3.20 -10.52 -7.65
C ARG A 183 2.14 -9.82 -6.80
N PHE A 184 1.00 -10.48 -6.58
CA PHE A 184 -0.08 -10.01 -5.73
C PHE A 184 -0.09 -10.74 -4.40
N TYR A 185 -0.19 -9.97 -3.32
CA TYR A 185 -0.14 -10.45 -1.95
C TYR A 185 -1.27 -9.83 -1.15
N GLY A 186 -1.81 -10.57 -0.19
CA GLY A 186 -2.86 -10.08 0.68
C GLY A 186 -2.67 -10.53 2.13
N LEU A 187 -2.92 -9.62 3.06
CA LEU A 187 -2.86 -9.84 4.50
C LEU A 187 -4.19 -9.42 5.13
N GLN A 188 -4.81 -10.30 5.91
CA GLN A 188 -6.04 -9.98 6.61
C GLN A 188 -5.77 -9.18 7.89
N PHE A 189 -4.57 -9.26 8.45
CA PHE A 189 -4.09 -8.55 9.64
C PHE A 189 -3.33 -7.26 9.25
N HIS A 190 -2.99 -6.46 10.25
CA HIS A 190 -2.30 -5.19 10.11
C HIS A 190 -0.79 -5.32 10.41
N PRO A 191 0.10 -5.37 9.40
CA PRO A 191 1.55 -5.45 9.61
C PRO A 191 2.16 -4.12 10.03
N GLU A 192 1.47 -2.99 9.79
CA GLU A 192 1.97 -1.64 10.03
C GLU A 192 1.97 -1.24 11.50
N VAL A 193 1.07 -1.82 12.31
CA VAL A 193 0.89 -1.42 13.71
C VAL A 193 1.93 -2.03 14.66
N VAL A 194 2.15 -1.38 15.79
CA VAL A 194 3.16 -1.82 16.81
C VAL A 194 2.83 -3.19 17.41
N HIS A 195 1.55 -3.55 17.44
CA HIS A 195 1.06 -4.81 17.98
C HIS A 195 1.34 -6.03 17.07
N THR A 196 1.89 -5.80 15.86
CA THR A 196 2.48 -6.81 14.98
C THR A 196 4.00 -6.67 15.02
N PRO A 197 4.73 -7.28 15.99
CA PRO A 197 6.15 -6.98 16.24
C PRO A 197 7.06 -7.24 15.02
N ARG A 198 6.70 -8.21 14.18
CA ARG A 198 7.45 -8.54 12.95
C ARG A 198 6.89 -7.87 11.69
N GLY A 199 5.90 -7.00 11.81
CA GLY A 199 5.21 -6.38 10.70
C GLY A 199 6.11 -5.50 9.83
N LYS A 200 7.05 -4.76 10.43
CA LYS A 200 8.07 -4.01 9.68
C LYS A 200 8.90 -4.90 8.76
N LYS A 201 9.23 -6.14 9.19
CA LYS A 201 9.96 -7.10 8.36
C LYS A 201 9.11 -7.57 7.17
N ILE A 202 7.80 -7.79 7.37
CA ILE A 202 6.87 -8.15 6.30
C ILE A 202 6.82 -7.02 5.24
N ILE A 203 6.65 -5.76 5.68
CA ILE A 203 6.66 -4.61 4.77
C ILE A 203 8.02 -4.47 4.08
N SER A 204 9.13 -4.65 4.79
CA SER A 204 10.48 -4.64 4.22
C SER A 204 10.66 -5.72 3.14
N ASN A 205 10.14 -6.92 3.37
CA ASN A 205 10.17 -7.99 2.36
C ASN A 205 9.37 -7.62 1.12
N PHE A 206 8.18 -7.01 1.29
CA PHE A 206 7.39 -6.53 0.16
C PHE A 206 8.15 -5.49 -0.66
N VAL A 207 8.61 -4.41 -0.04
CA VAL A 207 9.24 -3.31 -0.78
C VAL A 207 10.59 -3.68 -1.38
N HIS A 208 11.42 -4.50 -0.71
CA HIS A 208 12.76 -4.83 -1.22
C HIS A 208 12.80 -6.11 -2.03
N LYS A 209 12.15 -7.18 -1.57
CA LYS A 209 12.27 -8.49 -2.22
C LYS A 209 11.25 -8.72 -3.32
N ILE A 210 10.08 -8.08 -3.22
CA ILE A 210 8.99 -8.24 -4.18
C ILE A 210 8.97 -7.07 -5.16
N CYS A 211 9.01 -5.82 -4.66
CA CYS A 211 9.02 -4.62 -5.50
C CYS A 211 10.41 -4.28 -6.05
N GLY A 212 11.50 -4.85 -5.50
CA GLY A 212 12.86 -4.56 -5.93
C GLY A 212 13.39 -3.17 -5.56
N CYS A 213 12.74 -2.49 -4.61
CA CYS A 213 13.14 -1.14 -4.20
C CYS A 213 14.51 -1.13 -3.53
N GLY A 214 15.35 -0.16 -3.91
CA GLY A 214 16.62 0.12 -3.23
C GLY A 214 16.43 0.72 -1.83
N ARG A 215 17.56 0.98 -1.12
CA ARG A 215 17.57 1.53 0.26
C ARG A 215 18.21 2.93 0.31
N LYS A 216 18.00 3.75 -0.71
CA LYS A 216 18.71 5.03 -0.84
C LYS A 216 17.91 6.23 -0.33
N TRP A 217 16.61 6.09 -0.09
CA TRP A 217 15.78 7.18 0.38
C TRP A 217 16.01 7.47 1.87
N THR A 218 16.15 8.74 2.22
CA THR A 218 16.17 9.24 3.60
C THR A 218 15.37 10.53 3.70
N MET A 219 14.83 10.84 4.87
CA MET A 219 14.14 12.12 5.10
C MET A 219 15.07 13.31 4.83
N ARG A 220 16.34 13.22 5.21
CA ARG A 220 17.34 14.29 4.96
C ARG A 220 17.52 14.54 3.46
N SER A 221 17.65 13.47 2.65
CA SER A 221 17.78 13.61 1.19
C SER A 221 16.52 14.17 0.56
N TYR A 222 15.34 13.78 1.07
CA TYR A 222 14.06 14.31 0.63
C TYR A 222 13.92 15.81 0.93
N VAL A 223 14.21 16.24 2.17
CA VAL A 223 14.13 17.67 2.55
C VAL A 223 15.07 18.52 1.69
N LYS A 224 16.33 18.08 1.50
CA LYS A 224 17.28 18.81 0.63
C LYS A 224 16.74 18.99 -0.77
N GLN A 225 16.17 17.95 -1.34
CA GLN A 225 15.63 17.98 -2.69
C GLN A 225 14.35 18.82 -2.78
N ALA A 226 13.41 18.67 -1.83
CA ALA A 226 12.18 19.46 -1.79
C ALA A 226 12.47 20.97 -1.66
N VAL A 227 13.47 21.34 -0.86
CA VAL A 227 13.93 22.73 -0.77
C VAL A 227 14.43 23.23 -2.11
N GLU A 228 15.22 22.44 -2.84
CA GLU A 228 15.74 22.84 -4.15
C GLU A 228 14.61 22.98 -5.19
N GLU A 229 13.67 22.04 -5.20
CA GLU A 229 12.50 22.08 -6.07
C GLU A 229 11.64 23.33 -5.81
N ILE A 230 11.37 23.63 -4.55
CA ILE A 230 10.65 24.85 -4.15
C ILE A 230 11.40 26.11 -4.62
N ARG A 231 12.72 26.15 -4.44
CA ARG A 231 13.54 27.29 -4.89
C ARG A 231 13.44 27.49 -6.40
N VAL A 232 13.52 26.41 -7.18
CA VAL A 232 13.36 26.48 -8.64
C VAL A 232 11.97 26.95 -9.03
N GLN A 233 10.94 26.43 -8.36
CA GLN A 233 9.55 26.77 -8.63
C GLN A 233 9.22 28.25 -8.29
N VAL A 234 9.70 28.72 -7.14
CA VAL A 234 9.43 30.08 -6.64
C VAL A 234 10.30 31.11 -7.38
N GLY A 235 11.54 30.75 -7.75
CA GLY A 235 12.48 31.67 -8.38
C GLY A 235 12.73 32.92 -7.51
N LYS A 236 12.37 34.09 -8.02
CA LYS A 236 12.48 35.39 -7.33
C LYS A 236 11.17 35.88 -6.70
N GLU A 237 10.10 35.06 -6.80
CA GLU A 237 8.79 35.44 -6.30
C GLU A 237 8.71 35.36 -4.76
N LYS A 238 7.74 36.07 -4.18
CA LYS A 238 7.47 36.04 -2.76
C LYS A 238 6.59 34.86 -2.39
N VAL A 239 6.88 34.21 -1.27
CA VAL A 239 6.09 33.11 -0.71
C VAL A 239 5.42 33.56 0.58
N ILE A 240 4.16 33.21 0.75
CA ILE A 240 3.41 33.41 1.99
C ILE A 240 3.29 32.04 2.66
N LEU A 241 3.75 31.93 3.90
CA LEU A 241 3.63 30.75 4.74
C LEU A 241 2.64 30.99 5.86
N GLY A 242 1.53 30.25 5.87
CA GLY A 242 0.62 30.18 7.01
C GLY A 242 1.03 29.05 7.94
N LEU A 243 1.35 29.35 9.19
CA LEU A 243 1.62 28.35 10.23
C LEU A 243 0.40 28.26 11.14
N SER A 244 -0.15 27.06 11.32
CA SER A 244 -1.10 26.77 12.39
C SER A 244 -0.31 26.25 13.58
N GLY A 245 -0.57 26.84 14.76
CA GLY A 245 0.04 26.44 16.03
C GLY A 245 -0.58 25.17 16.60
#